data_7ec641d12d24772d7d25cd078d402a8a
#
_entry.id   7ec641d12d24772d7d25cd078d402a8a
#
_cell.length_a   1.000
_cell.length_b   1.000
_cell.length_c   1.000
_cell.angle_alpha   90.00
_cell.angle_beta   90.00
_cell.angle_gamma   90.00
#
_symmetry.space_group_name_H-M   'P 1'
#
loop_
_entity.id
_entity.type
_entity.pdbx_description
1 polymer ?
#
loop_
_entity_poly.entity_id
_entity_poly.type
_entity_poly.pdbx_seq_one_letter_code
_entity_poly.pdbx_strand_id
1 'polypeptide(L)'
;MNLTIYSKPIHTKYNAMKKNHFFISIILIFGIISFAATRYAAISWNINKSHTSITFEAKHFFTSVPGAFEQYEATIYFDPENLEESSIDVQIDVTSINTKNARRDGHLQSEDFFQSDLYPHITFTSEKIVTIDNNNFEAHGKLSIKNVSTDFILPFTLLGIMDSPRREDTLIAGFESEFSILRNDYNVGAGDWLSDAVVADVIKVKINDEVTTQKN
;
A
#
# COMPACT_ATOMS: atom_id res chain seq x y z
N MET A 1 -94.23 -51.27 -29.20
CA MET A 1 -93.52 -51.93 -28.10
C MET A 1 -92.14 -51.32 -28.02
N ASN A 2 -92.00 -50.19 -27.31
CA ASN A 2 -90.81 -49.40 -27.23
C ASN A 2 -90.14 -49.63 -25.88
N LEU A 3 -88.95 -50.18 -25.91
CA LEU A 3 -88.07 -50.25 -24.72
C LEU A 3 -87.19 -49.05 -24.69
N THR A 4 -87.35 -48.20 -23.69
CA THR A 4 -86.46 -47.06 -23.38
C THR A 4 -85.40 -47.55 -22.39
N ILE A 5 -84.12 -47.52 -22.83
CA ILE A 5 -82.99 -47.85 -21.96
C ILE A 5 -82.49 -46.58 -21.36
N TYR A 6 -82.56 -46.45 -20.03
CA TYR A 6 -81.99 -45.35 -19.25
C TYR A 6 -80.52 -45.66 -18.96
N SER A 7 -79.62 -44.86 -19.47
CA SER A 7 -78.18 -44.91 -19.09
C SER A 7 -77.88 -43.87 -18.04
N LYS A 8 -77.30 -44.29 -16.93
CA LYS A 8 -76.88 -43.49 -15.80
C LYS A 8 -75.52 -42.89 -16.09
N PRO A 9 -75.23 -41.60 -15.84
CA PRO A 9 -73.92 -41.06 -16.03
C PRO A 9 -73.00 -41.45 -14.87
N ILE A 10 -71.81 -41.92 -15.23
CA ILE A 10 -70.70 -42.22 -14.31
C ILE A 10 -69.98 -40.92 -13.98
N HIS A 11 -70.08 -40.47 -12.72
CA HIS A 11 -69.26 -39.35 -12.20
C HIS A 11 -67.90 -39.87 -11.91
N THR A 12 -66.91 -39.53 -12.78
CA THR A 12 -65.51 -39.71 -12.52
C THR A 12 -65.00 -38.52 -11.68
N LYS A 13 -64.74 -38.79 -10.41
CA LYS A 13 -64.11 -37.82 -9.53
C LYS A 13 -62.61 -37.68 -9.94
N TYR A 14 -62.26 -36.57 -10.55
CA TYR A 14 -60.86 -36.19 -10.71
C TYR A 14 -60.31 -35.74 -9.34
N ASN A 15 -59.45 -36.57 -8.74
CA ASN A 15 -58.63 -36.18 -7.62
C ASN A 15 -57.50 -35.27 -8.15
N ALA A 16 -57.64 -33.98 -7.93
CA ALA A 16 -56.51 -33.02 -8.17
C ALA A 16 -55.34 -33.32 -7.22
N MET A 17 -54.26 -33.85 -7.78
CA MET A 17 -53.01 -33.99 -7.08
C MET A 17 -52.51 -32.57 -6.70
N LYS A 18 -52.56 -32.22 -5.41
CA LYS A 18 -51.83 -31.09 -4.86
C LYS A 18 -50.34 -31.36 -5.05
N LYS A 19 -49.73 -30.78 -6.10
CA LYS A 19 -48.26 -30.77 -6.27
C LYS A 19 -47.66 -30.02 -5.11
N ASN A 20 -46.81 -30.71 -4.37
CA ASN A 20 -46.03 -30.18 -3.26
C ASN A 20 -45.04 -29.11 -3.77
N HIS A 21 -45.44 -27.85 -3.69
CA HIS A 21 -44.53 -26.71 -3.89
C HIS A 21 -43.58 -26.49 -2.71
N PHE A 22 -43.60 -27.36 -1.70
CA PHE A 22 -42.80 -27.26 -0.50
C PHE A 22 -41.32 -27.63 -0.72
N PHE A 23 -41.01 -28.46 -1.72
CA PHE A 23 -39.63 -28.88 -2.00
C PHE A 23 -38.80 -27.86 -2.81
N ILE A 24 -39.44 -26.97 -3.56
CA ILE A 24 -38.74 -25.98 -4.38
C ILE A 24 -38.25 -24.81 -3.54
N SER A 25 -38.90 -24.46 -2.44
CA SER A 25 -38.51 -23.39 -1.53
C SER A 25 -37.26 -23.71 -0.69
N ILE A 26 -36.96 -24.99 -0.45
CA ILE A 26 -35.80 -25.42 0.35
C ILE A 26 -34.51 -25.37 -0.48
N ILE A 27 -34.57 -25.58 -1.79
CA ILE A 27 -33.37 -25.54 -2.67
C ILE A 27 -32.93 -24.09 -2.93
N LEU A 28 -33.82 -23.10 -2.88
CA LEU A 28 -33.51 -21.70 -3.06
C LEU A 28 -32.86 -21.04 -1.81
N ILE A 29 -33.06 -21.64 -0.63
CA ILE A 29 -32.44 -21.13 0.63
C ILE A 29 -31.01 -21.65 0.78
N PHE A 30 -30.61 -22.75 0.13
CA PHE A 30 -29.26 -23.31 0.21
C PHE A 30 -28.27 -22.66 -0.77
N GLY A 31 -28.74 -21.78 -1.67
CA GLY A 31 -27.91 -21.10 -2.69
C GLY A 31 -27.23 -19.80 -2.22
N ILE A 32 -27.51 -19.32 -1.00
CA ILE A 32 -26.86 -18.13 -0.43
C ILE A 32 -26.05 -18.56 0.81
N ILE A 33 -25.18 -19.54 0.64
CA ILE A 33 -24.00 -19.59 1.49
C ILE A 33 -23.09 -18.51 0.90
N SER A 34 -23.23 -17.28 1.39
CA SER A 34 -22.20 -16.26 1.26
C SER A 34 -20.90 -16.93 1.70
N PHE A 35 -20.04 -17.22 0.74
CA PHE A 35 -18.65 -17.54 1.02
C PHE A 35 -18.07 -16.23 1.56
N ALA A 36 -18.26 -15.98 2.86
CA ALA A 36 -17.50 -14.97 3.57
C ALA A 36 -16.05 -15.48 3.52
N ALA A 37 -15.33 -15.04 2.49
CA ALA A 37 -13.87 -15.21 2.49
C ALA A 37 -13.39 -14.61 3.80
N THR A 38 -12.82 -15.44 4.67
CA THR A 38 -12.13 -14.98 5.87
C THR A 38 -10.96 -14.16 5.34
N ARG A 39 -11.08 -12.83 5.39
CA ARG A 39 -9.95 -11.94 5.08
C ARG A 39 -9.00 -12.05 6.26
N TYR A 40 -7.82 -12.57 6.02
CA TYR A 40 -6.74 -12.52 6.99
C TYR A 40 -6.11 -11.12 6.86
N ALA A 41 -5.88 -10.46 7.99
CA ALA A 41 -5.15 -9.21 8.00
C ALA A 41 -3.73 -9.45 7.46
N ALA A 42 -3.21 -8.50 6.68
CA ALA A 42 -1.82 -8.56 6.25
C ALA A 42 -0.88 -8.49 7.45
N ILE A 43 0.32 -9.04 7.28
CA ILE A 43 1.34 -9.10 8.34
C ILE A 43 1.77 -7.67 8.71
N SER A 44 1.69 -7.34 10.00
CA SER A 44 2.21 -6.07 10.53
C SER A 44 3.71 -6.18 10.76
N TRP A 45 4.48 -5.26 10.18
CA TRP A 45 5.92 -5.23 10.27
C TRP A 45 6.42 -4.03 11.07
N ASN A 46 7.43 -4.24 11.93
CA ASN A 46 8.09 -3.21 12.70
C ASN A 46 9.44 -2.88 12.09
N ILE A 47 9.72 -1.61 11.86
CA ILE A 47 10.99 -1.15 11.30
C ILE A 47 12.13 -1.41 12.29
N ASN A 48 13.23 -1.97 11.80
CA ASN A 48 14.50 -2.04 12.49
C ASN A 48 15.35 -0.80 12.15
N LYS A 49 15.20 0.28 12.90
CA LYS A 49 15.86 1.57 12.64
C LYS A 49 17.39 1.48 12.53
N SER A 50 18.00 0.42 13.07
CA SER A 50 19.46 0.22 12.96
C SER A 50 19.91 -0.30 11.60
N HIS A 51 18.98 -0.88 10.83
CA HIS A 51 19.24 -1.49 9.53
C HIS A 51 18.34 -0.91 8.41
N THR A 52 17.65 0.18 8.71
CA THR A 52 16.80 0.90 7.75
C THR A 52 17.42 2.25 7.44
N SER A 53 17.36 2.67 6.19
CA SER A 53 17.86 3.97 5.77
C SER A 53 17.01 4.57 4.65
N ILE A 54 16.77 5.88 4.73
CA ILE A 54 16.19 6.70 3.68
C ILE A 54 17.25 7.68 3.22
N THR A 55 17.82 7.42 2.04
CA THR A 55 18.89 8.23 1.47
C THR A 55 18.46 8.89 0.17
N PHE A 56 19.09 10.01 -0.16
CA PHE A 56 18.86 10.69 -1.42
C PHE A 56 20.16 11.21 -2.01
N GLU A 57 20.13 11.48 -3.30
CA GLU A 57 21.21 12.10 -4.05
C GLU A 57 20.67 13.25 -4.90
N ALA A 58 21.24 14.44 -4.70
CA ALA A 58 20.98 15.61 -5.52
C ALA A 58 22.27 16.01 -6.27
N LYS A 59 22.16 16.28 -7.57
CA LYS A 59 23.31 16.79 -8.33
C LYS A 59 23.44 18.30 -8.13
N HIS A 60 24.61 18.76 -7.68
CA HIS A 60 24.96 20.16 -7.57
C HIS A 60 26.07 20.46 -8.58
N PHE A 61 25.75 21.23 -9.62
CA PHE A 61 26.58 21.41 -10.81
C PHE A 61 26.98 20.05 -11.40
N PHE A 62 28.20 19.62 -11.21
CA PHE A 62 28.78 18.38 -11.75
C PHE A 62 28.93 17.27 -10.70
N THR A 63 28.66 17.57 -9.43
CA THR A 63 28.93 16.67 -8.32
C THR A 63 27.65 16.19 -7.67
N SER A 64 27.56 14.89 -7.42
CA SER A 64 26.48 14.33 -6.60
C SER A 64 26.70 14.65 -5.13
N VAL A 65 25.67 15.14 -4.48
CA VAL A 65 25.61 15.43 -3.06
C VAL A 65 24.66 14.41 -2.41
N PRO A 66 25.19 13.47 -1.64
CA PRO A 66 24.33 12.53 -0.90
C PRO A 66 23.77 13.19 0.36
N GLY A 67 22.61 12.72 0.77
CA GLY A 67 21.97 13.05 2.03
C GLY A 67 21.13 11.90 2.54
N ALA A 68 20.64 12.03 3.77
CA ALA A 68 19.73 11.10 4.40
C ALA A 68 18.71 11.87 5.24
N PHE A 69 17.57 11.22 5.51
CA PHE A 69 16.69 11.60 6.61
C PHE A 69 16.90 10.59 7.74
N GLU A 70 17.23 11.08 8.92
CA GLU A 70 17.62 10.23 10.06
C GLU A 70 16.43 9.89 10.98
N GLN A 71 15.31 10.63 10.86
CA GLN A 71 14.11 10.39 11.66
C GLN A 71 12.89 10.20 10.75
N TYR A 72 12.29 9.04 10.89
CA TYR A 72 11.10 8.63 10.15
C TYR A 72 10.33 7.58 10.95
N GLU A 73 9.05 7.46 10.63
CA GLU A 73 8.18 6.41 11.14
C GLU A 73 7.43 5.79 9.96
N ALA A 74 7.12 4.51 10.07
CA ALA A 74 6.23 3.88 9.13
C ALA A 74 5.34 2.85 9.82
N THR A 75 4.13 2.72 9.28
CA THR A 75 3.21 1.62 9.55
C THR A 75 3.18 0.77 8.29
N ILE A 76 3.60 -0.47 8.42
CA ILE A 76 3.72 -1.39 7.28
C ILE A 76 2.88 -2.62 7.58
N TYR A 77 1.83 -2.82 6.78
CA TYR A 77 1.11 -4.08 6.66
C TYR A 77 1.43 -4.64 5.28
N PHE A 78 2.10 -5.77 5.23
CA PHE A 78 2.47 -6.36 3.96
C PHE A 78 2.49 -7.88 4.03
N ASP A 79 1.75 -8.48 3.11
CA ASP A 79 1.74 -9.92 2.87
C ASP A 79 1.67 -10.14 1.35
N PRO A 80 2.69 -10.74 0.72
CA PRO A 80 2.70 -10.97 -0.73
C PRO A 80 1.54 -11.85 -1.21
N GLU A 81 0.95 -12.67 -0.31
CA GLU A 81 -0.21 -13.50 -0.60
C GLU A 81 -1.56 -12.76 -0.34
N ASN A 82 -1.52 -11.55 0.28
CA ASN A 82 -2.70 -10.78 0.62
C ASN A 82 -2.50 -9.26 0.43
N LEU A 83 -2.36 -8.85 -0.83
CA LEU A 83 -2.11 -7.44 -1.18
C LEU A 83 -3.33 -6.54 -0.96
N GLU A 84 -4.55 -7.09 -0.91
CA GLU A 84 -5.76 -6.31 -0.65
C GLU A 84 -5.80 -5.71 0.76
N GLU A 85 -5.18 -6.38 1.73
CA GLU A 85 -5.09 -5.92 3.12
C GLU A 85 -3.71 -5.31 3.43
N SER A 86 -2.84 -5.17 2.41
CA SER A 86 -1.50 -4.60 2.55
C SER A 86 -1.54 -3.08 2.39
N SER A 87 -0.79 -2.36 3.23
CA SER A 87 -0.65 -0.91 3.18
C SER A 87 0.69 -0.44 3.72
N ILE A 88 1.13 0.71 3.24
CA ILE A 88 2.38 1.36 3.66
C ILE A 88 2.06 2.84 3.92
N ASP A 89 2.28 3.29 5.16
CA ASP A 89 2.21 4.68 5.56
C ASP A 89 3.56 5.10 6.13
N VAL A 90 4.14 6.17 5.59
CA VAL A 90 5.45 6.68 5.98
C VAL A 90 5.36 8.15 6.33
N GLN A 91 6.01 8.55 7.42
CA GLN A 91 6.22 9.94 7.81
C GLN A 91 7.70 10.17 8.07
N ILE A 92 8.29 11.16 7.40
CA ILE A 92 9.70 11.54 7.52
C ILE A 92 9.76 12.93 8.16
N ASP A 93 10.57 13.09 9.20
CA ASP A 93 10.87 14.40 9.78
C ASP A 93 11.87 15.14 8.91
N VAL A 94 11.44 16.24 8.31
CA VAL A 94 12.26 17.10 7.44
C VAL A 94 13.46 17.68 8.19
N THR A 95 13.32 17.96 9.49
CA THR A 95 14.41 18.54 10.29
C THR A 95 15.56 17.56 10.54
N SER A 96 15.32 16.25 10.27
CA SER A 96 16.33 15.21 10.39
C SER A 96 17.24 15.09 9.16
N ILE A 97 17.10 15.99 8.17
CA ILE A 97 17.93 15.99 6.98
C ILE A 97 19.41 16.14 7.33
N ASN A 98 20.23 15.27 6.78
CA ASN A 98 21.68 15.25 7.04
C ASN A 98 22.45 15.00 5.73
N THR A 99 23.14 16.04 5.26
CA THR A 99 24.03 15.97 4.09
C THR A 99 25.50 16.02 4.48
N LYS A 100 25.83 15.81 5.76
CA LYS A 100 27.16 15.95 6.35
C LYS A 100 27.72 17.40 6.29
N ASN A 101 26.81 18.38 6.23
CA ASN A 101 27.14 19.80 6.22
C ASN A 101 26.03 20.61 6.88
N ALA A 102 26.21 20.97 8.13
CA ALA A 102 25.20 21.65 8.95
C ALA A 102 24.69 22.98 8.34
N ARG A 103 25.56 23.73 7.61
CA ARG A 103 25.11 24.96 6.94
C ARG A 103 24.13 24.65 5.79
N ARG A 104 24.44 23.61 5.02
CA ARG A 104 23.54 23.16 3.94
C ARG A 104 22.27 22.59 4.51
N ASP A 105 22.34 21.77 5.55
CA ASP A 105 21.17 21.17 6.19
C ASP A 105 20.21 22.25 6.72
N GLY A 106 20.74 23.30 7.39
CA GLY A 106 19.94 24.45 7.79
C GLY A 106 19.34 25.24 6.62
N HIS A 107 20.04 25.35 5.50
CA HIS A 107 19.49 25.99 4.30
C HIS A 107 18.39 25.13 3.65
N LEU A 108 18.56 23.81 3.62
CA LEU A 108 17.51 22.91 3.11
C LEU A 108 16.23 22.96 3.96
N GLN A 109 16.33 23.28 5.24
CA GLN A 109 15.19 23.46 6.14
C GLN A 109 14.50 24.82 5.98
N SER A 110 15.15 25.82 5.37
CA SER A 110 14.62 27.18 5.22
C SER A 110 13.47 27.28 4.20
N GLU A 111 12.91 28.49 4.09
CA GLU A 111 11.84 28.82 3.15
C GLU A 111 12.23 28.63 1.66
N ASP A 112 13.52 28.73 1.35
CA ASP A 112 14.04 28.49 0.02
C ASP A 112 13.82 27.04 -0.46
N PHE A 113 13.73 26.08 0.49
CA PHE A 113 13.59 24.65 0.18
C PHE A 113 12.37 24.03 0.88
N PHE A 114 12.59 23.27 1.95
CA PHE A 114 11.51 22.51 2.59
C PHE A 114 10.60 23.34 3.47
N GLN A 115 11.07 24.48 4.00
CA GLN A 115 10.32 25.33 4.94
C GLN A 115 9.79 24.51 6.14
N SER A 116 10.71 23.82 6.83
CA SER A 116 10.37 22.81 7.84
C SER A 116 9.55 23.34 9.02
N ASP A 117 9.67 24.63 9.34
CA ASP A 117 8.83 25.28 10.39
C ASP A 117 7.34 25.22 10.05
N LEU A 118 6.98 25.24 8.76
CA LEU A 118 5.60 25.18 8.29
C LEU A 118 5.21 23.78 7.81
N TYR A 119 6.16 23.06 7.24
CA TYR A 119 5.97 21.73 6.66
C TYR A 119 6.98 20.74 7.26
N PRO A 120 6.77 20.31 8.53
CA PRO A 120 7.75 19.50 9.25
C PRO A 120 7.88 18.07 8.73
N HIS A 121 6.95 17.61 7.91
CA HIS A 121 6.94 16.21 7.47
C HIS A 121 6.79 16.06 5.96
N ILE A 122 7.47 15.02 5.43
CA ILE A 122 7.16 14.40 4.16
C ILE A 122 6.33 13.15 4.49
N THR A 123 5.24 12.91 3.77
CA THR A 123 4.40 11.73 4.02
C THR A 123 4.10 10.97 2.73
N PHE A 124 4.03 9.66 2.86
CA PHE A 124 3.49 8.78 1.83
C PHE A 124 2.41 7.90 2.46
N THR A 125 1.25 7.81 1.82
CA THR A 125 0.15 6.93 2.21
C THR A 125 -0.29 6.13 1.01
N SER A 126 -0.19 4.80 1.09
CA SER A 126 -0.63 3.92 0.03
C SER A 126 -2.15 3.78 0.00
N GLU A 127 -2.72 3.68 -1.20
CA GLU A 127 -4.13 3.38 -1.45
C GLU A 127 -4.32 1.91 -1.87
N LYS A 128 -3.29 1.35 -2.52
CA LYS A 128 -3.24 -0.06 -2.93
C LYS A 128 -1.81 -0.50 -3.18
N ILE A 129 -1.57 -1.80 -3.05
CA ILE A 129 -0.31 -2.44 -3.46
C ILE A 129 -0.63 -3.45 -4.57
N VAL A 130 0.22 -3.50 -5.59
CA VAL A 130 0.11 -4.42 -6.70
C VAL A 130 1.43 -5.15 -6.93
N THR A 131 1.35 -6.39 -7.39
CA THR A 131 2.54 -7.13 -7.83
C THR A 131 2.88 -6.80 -9.28
N ILE A 132 4.16 -6.65 -9.57
CA ILE A 132 4.69 -6.49 -10.94
C ILE A 132 5.25 -7.82 -11.41
N ASP A 133 6.01 -8.49 -10.55
CA ASP A 133 6.49 -9.85 -10.74
C ASP A 133 6.70 -10.52 -9.37
N ASN A 134 7.38 -11.68 -9.32
CA ASN A 134 7.49 -12.49 -8.11
C ASN A 134 7.93 -11.75 -6.85
N ASN A 135 8.82 -10.76 -6.96
CA ASN A 135 9.41 -10.05 -5.82
C ASN A 135 9.29 -8.53 -5.93
N ASN A 136 8.82 -8.01 -7.07
CA ASN A 136 8.69 -6.58 -7.30
C ASN A 136 7.24 -6.15 -7.21
N PHE A 137 7.02 -5.08 -6.47
CA PHE A 137 5.71 -4.53 -6.14
C PHE A 137 5.68 -3.02 -6.37
N GLU A 138 4.49 -2.49 -6.47
CA GLU A 138 4.23 -1.06 -6.49
C GLU A 138 3.18 -0.71 -5.44
N ALA A 139 3.50 0.24 -4.55
CA ALA A 139 2.52 0.87 -3.70
C ALA A 139 2.04 2.17 -4.38
N HIS A 140 0.80 2.17 -4.85
CA HIS A 140 0.16 3.34 -5.42
C HIS A 140 -0.50 4.14 -4.31
N GLY A 141 -0.24 5.45 -4.27
CA GLY A 141 -0.75 6.28 -3.18
C GLY A 141 -0.47 7.76 -3.38
N LYS A 142 -0.41 8.50 -2.28
CA LYS A 142 -0.15 9.94 -2.26
C LYS A 142 1.19 10.23 -1.59
N LEU A 143 2.05 10.95 -2.29
CA LEU A 143 3.27 11.54 -1.73
C LEU A 143 3.01 13.03 -1.48
N SER A 144 3.22 13.45 -0.25
CA SER A 144 3.04 14.85 0.15
C SER A 144 4.37 15.43 0.63
N ILE A 145 4.80 16.50 -0.02
CA ILE A 145 6.00 17.27 0.34
C ILE A 145 5.59 18.74 0.37
N LYS A 146 5.86 19.44 1.46
CA LYS A 146 5.36 20.79 1.71
C LYS A 146 3.83 20.82 1.60
N ASN A 147 3.29 21.74 0.79
CA ASN A 147 1.87 21.92 0.55
C ASN A 147 1.37 21.19 -0.71
N VAL A 148 2.19 20.35 -1.33
CA VAL A 148 1.84 19.62 -2.55
C VAL A 148 1.66 18.14 -2.24
N SER A 149 0.53 17.59 -2.63
CA SER A 149 0.21 16.17 -2.55
C SER A 149 -0.15 15.65 -3.93
N THR A 150 0.57 14.67 -4.43
CA THR A 150 0.37 14.10 -5.77
C THR A 150 0.22 12.59 -5.72
N ASP A 151 -0.38 12.03 -6.76
CA ASP A 151 -0.34 10.59 -6.99
C ASP A 151 1.11 10.17 -7.19
N PHE A 152 1.50 9.11 -6.49
CA PHE A 152 2.85 8.57 -6.56
C PHE A 152 2.83 7.06 -6.55
N ILE A 153 3.72 6.47 -7.33
CA ILE A 153 3.95 5.03 -7.36
C ILE A 153 5.29 4.78 -6.69
N LEU A 154 5.28 4.16 -5.52
CA LEU A 154 6.46 3.72 -4.79
C LEU A 154 6.79 2.29 -5.23
N PRO A 155 7.82 2.09 -6.09
CA PRO A 155 8.28 0.75 -6.44
C PRO A 155 9.08 0.18 -5.28
N PHE A 156 8.94 -1.12 -5.01
CA PHE A 156 9.78 -1.80 -4.03
C PHE A 156 9.97 -3.27 -4.35
N THR A 157 11.09 -3.81 -3.89
CA THR A 157 11.45 -5.22 -4.04
C THR A 157 11.47 -5.88 -2.67
N LEU A 158 10.77 -7.00 -2.51
CA LEU A 158 10.94 -7.90 -1.37
C LEU A 158 12.20 -8.74 -1.59
N LEU A 159 13.24 -8.49 -0.80
CA LEU A 159 14.52 -9.22 -0.88
C LEU A 159 14.41 -10.63 -0.31
N GLY A 160 13.48 -10.84 0.62
CA GLY A 160 13.17 -12.13 1.23
C GLY A 160 12.56 -12.00 2.61
N ILE A 161 12.02 -13.13 3.07
CA ILE A 161 11.49 -13.31 4.43
C ILE A 161 12.17 -14.54 5.02
N MET A 162 12.67 -14.44 6.26
CA MET A 162 13.34 -15.55 6.94
C MET A 162 13.08 -15.55 8.44
N ASP A 163 13.32 -16.69 9.06
CA ASP A 163 13.34 -16.81 10.51
C ASP A 163 14.52 -16.06 11.10
N SER A 164 14.28 -15.33 12.19
CA SER A 164 15.37 -14.66 12.90
C SER A 164 16.33 -15.69 13.53
N PRO A 165 17.64 -15.61 13.23
CA PRO A 165 18.61 -16.52 13.84
C PRO A 165 18.89 -16.23 15.31
N ARG A 166 18.34 -15.13 15.85
CA ARG A 166 18.62 -14.64 17.21
C ARG A 166 17.40 -14.53 18.10
N ARG A 167 16.20 -14.52 17.53
CA ARG A 167 14.93 -14.37 18.26
C ARG A 167 13.97 -15.45 17.83
N GLU A 168 13.56 -16.29 18.77
CA GLU A 168 12.50 -17.28 18.52
C GLU A 168 11.21 -16.57 18.10
N ASP A 169 10.39 -17.24 17.33
CA ASP A 169 9.09 -16.76 16.84
C ASP A 169 9.11 -15.38 16.16
N THR A 170 10.23 -15.00 15.60
CA THR A 170 10.39 -13.72 14.90
C THR A 170 10.75 -13.95 13.44
N LEU A 171 10.03 -13.30 12.53
CA LEU A 171 10.40 -13.19 11.11
C LEU A 171 11.16 -11.87 10.87
N ILE A 172 12.08 -11.92 9.94
CA ILE A 172 12.79 -10.77 9.39
C ILE A 172 12.47 -10.70 7.90
N ALA A 173 12.11 -9.52 7.39
CA ALA A 173 12.00 -9.26 5.97
C ALA A 173 12.90 -8.09 5.56
N GLY A 174 13.43 -8.16 4.34
CA GLY A 174 14.21 -7.09 3.73
C GLY A 174 13.47 -6.49 2.53
N PHE A 175 13.47 -5.16 2.44
CA PHE A 175 12.92 -4.44 1.30
C PHE A 175 13.95 -3.44 0.76
N GLU A 176 13.90 -3.21 -0.54
CA GLU A 176 14.66 -2.17 -1.21
C GLU A 176 13.74 -1.37 -2.14
N SER A 177 13.94 -0.05 -2.20
CA SER A 177 13.25 0.81 -3.14
C SER A 177 14.24 1.83 -3.71
N GLU A 178 14.21 2.00 -5.03
CA GLU A 178 14.97 3.05 -5.74
C GLU A 178 14.05 3.75 -6.73
N PHE A 179 13.99 5.07 -6.64
CA PHE A 179 13.17 5.89 -7.52
C PHE A 179 13.73 7.30 -7.65
N SER A 180 13.12 8.11 -8.51
CA SER A 180 13.46 9.53 -8.63
C SER A 180 12.21 10.38 -8.53
N ILE A 181 12.34 11.56 -7.94
CA ILE A 181 11.32 12.60 -7.89
C ILE A 181 11.85 13.89 -8.49
N LEU A 182 10.94 14.73 -8.98
CA LEU A 182 11.25 16.09 -9.39
C LEU A 182 10.96 17.03 -8.21
N ARG A 183 11.99 17.66 -7.65
CA ARG A 183 11.84 18.54 -6.49
C ARG A 183 10.95 19.75 -6.78
N ASN A 184 10.97 20.25 -8.03
CA ASN A 184 10.17 21.39 -8.46
C ASN A 184 8.67 21.07 -8.48
N ASP A 185 8.26 19.82 -8.70
CA ASP A 185 6.86 19.40 -8.63
C ASP A 185 6.27 19.60 -7.21
N TYR A 186 7.13 19.68 -6.21
CA TYR A 186 6.78 19.87 -4.80
C TYR A 186 7.19 21.23 -4.24
N ASN A 187 7.55 22.19 -5.09
CA ASN A 187 8.02 23.51 -4.67
C ASN A 187 9.22 23.46 -3.71
N VAL A 188 10.11 22.47 -3.85
CA VAL A 188 11.36 22.37 -3.09
C VAL A 188 12.47 23.07 -3.87
N GLY A 189 12.80 24.27 -3.45
CA GLY A 189 13.67 25.22 -4.12
C GLY A 189 12.87 26.37 -4.73
N ALA A 190 12.98 27.56 -4.13
CA ALA A 190 12.27 28.77 -4.55
C ALA A 190 13.25 29.80 -5.14
N GLY A 191 12.74 30.83 -5.85
CA GLY A 191 13.55 31.91 -6.39
C GLY A 191 14.70 31.43 -7.27
N ASP A 192 15.91 31.79 -6.94
CA ASP A 192 17.12 31.41 -7.69
C ASP A 192 17.41 29.90 -7.68
N TRP A 193 16.82 29.15 -6.74
CA TRP A 193 16.96 27.70 -6.59
C TRP A 193 16.00 26.90 -7.46
N LEU A 194 15.06 27.56 -8.14
CA LEU A 194 14.14 26.91 -9.05
C LEU A 194 14.85 26.33 -10.29
N SER A 195 15.94 27.01 -10.73
CA SER A 195 16.74 26.57 -11.87
C SER A 195 17.51 25.28 -11.55
N ASP A 196 17.48 24.33 -12.45
CA ASP A 196 18.25 23.09 -12.41
C ASP A 196 19.75 23.27 -12.73
N ALA A 197 20.14 24.49 -13.13
CA ALA A 197 21.53 24.81 -13.45
C ALA A 197 22.48 24.71 -12.25
N VAL A 198 21.98 24.94 -11.03
CA VAL A 198 22.75 24.85 -9.79
C VAL A 198 22.49 23.55 -9.06
N VAL A 199 21.21 23.25 -8.80
CA VAL A 199 20.77 22.00 -8.16
C VAL A 199 19.79 21.31 -9.10
N ALA A 200 20.13 20.12 -9.55
CA ALA A 200 19.28 19.37 -10.47
C ALA A 200 17.87 19.18 -9.91
N ASP A 201 16.90 19.21 -10.81
CA ASP A 201 15.51 18.95 -10.46
C ASP A 201 15.28 17.51 -10.04
N VAL A 202 15.94 16.57 -10.69
CA VAL A 202 15.85 15.13 -10.40
C VAL A 202 16.60 14.80 -9.11
N ILE A 203 15.87 14.31 -8.11
CA ILE A 203 16.41 13.75 -6.87
C ILE A 203 16.25 12.25 -6.91
N LYS A 204 17.35 11.51 -6.78
CA LYS A 204 17.33 10.06 -6.65
C LYS A 204 17.13 9.70 -5.19
N VAL A 205 16.25 8.74 -4.93
CA VAL A 205 15.95 8.25 -3.58
C VAL A 205 16.23 6.76 -3.53
N LYS A 206 16.86 6.32 -2.44
CA LYS A 206 17.04 4.92 -2.12
C LYS A 206 16.61 4.65 -0.68
N ILE A 207 15.79 3.62 -0.52
CA ILE A 207 15.34 3.12 0.76
C ILE A 207 15.84 1.68 0.89
N ASN A 208 16.53 1.37 1.98
CA ASN A 208 16.80 0.00 2.38
C ASN A 208 16.10 -0.21 3.72
N ASP A 209 15.33 -1.27 3.82
CA ASP A 209 14.49 -1.49 4.98
C ASP A 209 14.61 -2.94 5.48
N GLU A 210 14.94 -3.11 6.76
CA GLU A 210 14.85 -4.37 7.47
C GLU A 210 13.73 -4.25 8.49
N VAL A 211 12.76 -5.14 8.39
CA VAL A 211 11.59 -5.15 9.26
C VAL A 211 11.44 -6.48 9.98
N THR A 212 10.77 -6.46 11.11
CA THR A 212 10.55 -7.66 11.92
C THR A 212 9.09 -7.79 12.33
N THR A 213 8.62 -9.03 12.49
CA THR A 213 7.31 -9.33 13.08
C THR A 213 7.37 -10.59 13.94
N GLN A 214 6.41 -10.75 14.85
CA GLN A 214 6.21 -11.99 15.56
C GLN A 214 5.43 -12.97 14.69
N LYS A 215 5.81 -14.25 14.73
CA LYS A 215 5.00 -15.32 14.14
C LYS A 215 3.72 -15.49 14.95
N ASN A 216 2.60 -15.59 14.26
CA ASN A 216 1.31 -15.94 14.85
C ASN A 216 1.20 -17.44 15.09
#